data_68a0d2d7918c7d37e888c972cb77c9c0
#
_entry.id   68a0d2d7918c7d37e888c972cb77c9c0
#
_cell.length_a   1.000
_cell.length_b   1.000
_cell.length_c   1.000
_cell.angle_alpha   90.00
_cell.angle_beta   90.00
_cell.angle_gamma   90.00
#
_symmetry.space_group_name_H-M   'P 1'
#
loop_
_entity.id
_entity.type
_entity.pdbx_description
1 polymer ?
#
loop_
_entity_poly.entity_id
_entity_poly.type
_entity_poly.pdbx_seq_one_letter_code
_entity_poly.pdbx_strand_id
1 'polypeptide(L)'
;GTVVTLDDDDSILSFVPGKRFRFEDMDRYYKTVNIYKFSKEFSRNVYVPFLKAYSQALGDNEYYEQVLRVITMVDTSEILAKRLTGQKWYEIDDLQDLDIAESMFAVGEEVRTRLVASRYGGYWRYPHLVDFCYLVNPFYPPERLMDEMKASFETLVTQYPSGMRVNSLLAAKNFGVSQDHVVVGNGAAELIKALFENPDAAVEGP
;
A
#
# COMPACT_ATOMS: atom_id res chain seq x y z
N GLY A 1 -2.41 5.47 -10.80
CA GLY A 1 -2.84 6.87 -10.94
C GLY A 1 -1.67 7.85 -11.08
N THR A 2 -1.96 9.11 -11.36
CA THR A 2 -0.97 10.18 -11.48
C THR A 2 -0.65 10.80 -10.13
N VAL A 3 0.61 11.16 -9.90
CA VAL A 3 1.04 11.96 -8.75
C VAL A 3 1.68 13.26 -9.21
N VAL A 4 1.76 14.24 -8.33
CA VAL A 4 2.38 15.54 -8.59
C VAL A 4 3.45 15.85 -7.57
N THR A 5 4.40 16.70 -7.96
CA THR A 5 5.31 17.37 -7.04
C THR A 5 4.89 18.83 -6.91
N LEU A 6 5.05 19.38 -5.73
CA LEU A 6 4.68 20.77 -5.41
C LEU A 6 5.88 21.56 -4.93
N ASP A 7 5.82 22.87 -5.10
CA ASP A 7 6.69 23.80 -4.39
C ASP A 7 6.08 24.23 -3.03
N ASP A 8 6.72 25.18 -2.38
CA ASP A 8 6.32 25.67 -1.05
C ASP A 8 4.99 26.47 -1.08
N ASP A 9 4.58 26.96 -2.24
CA ASP A 9 3.35 27.74 -2.47
C ASP A 9 2.22 26.87 -3.04
N ASP A 10 2.36 25.54 -3.01
CA ASP A 10 1.44 24.57 -3.58
C ASP A 10 1.27 24.65 -5.11
N SER A 11 2.20 25.27 -5.83
CA SER A 11 2.23 25.20 -7.29
C SER A 11 2.69 23.82 -7.75
N ILE A 12 2.02 23.28 -8.76
CA ILE A 12 2.38 21.98 -9.33
C ILE A 12 3.61 22.14 -10.21
N LEU A 13 4.74 21.62 -9.75
CA LEU A 13 6.00 21.61 -10.48
C LEU A 13 6.01 20.55 -11.59
N SER A 14 5.42 19.39 -11.35
CA SER A 14 5.42 18.28 -12.30
C SER A 14 4.28 17.32 -12.06
N PHE A 15 3.71 16.81 -13.15
CA PHE A 15 2.86 15.62 -13.16
C PHE A 15 3.74 14.40 -13.45
N VAL A 16 3.79 13.44 -12.54
CA VAL A 16 4.64 12.25 -12.61
C VAL A 16 3.77 11.04 -12.95
N PRO A 17 3.85 10.51 -14.20
CA PRO A 17 3.13 9.30 -14.58
C PRO A 17 3.75 8.07 -13.90
N GLY A 18 2.98 6.99 -13.74
CA GLY A 18 3.41 5.77 -13.07
C GLY A 18 4.73 5.18 -13.60
N LYS A 19 5.00 5.29 -14.91
CA LYS A 19 6.27 4.86 -15.53
C LYS A 19 7.51 5.65 -15.07
N ARG A 20 7.34 6.84 -14.49
CA ARG A 20 8.40 7.71 -13.98
C ARG A 20 8.38 7.84 -12.46
N PHE A 21 7.47 7.14 -11.82
CA PHE A 21 7.38 7.09 -10.37
C PHE A 21 8.62 6.39 -9.79
N ARG A 22 9.23 7.01 -8.78
CA ARG A 22 10.39 6.48 -8.07
C ARG A 22 10.02 6.32 -6.59
N PHE A 23 10.13 5.11 -6.06
CA PHE A 23 9.76 4.83 -4.66
C PHE A 23 10.65 5.59 -3.66
N GLU A 24 11.88 5.91 -4.03
CA GLU A 24 12.80 6.72 -3.21
C GLU A 24 12.36 8.18 -3.02
N ASP A 25 11.52 8.70 -3.92
CA ASP A 25 10.97 10.05 -3.87
C ASP A 25 9.53 10.10 -3.32
N MET A 26 9.03 9.00 -2.72
CA MET A 26 7.63 8.87 -2.31
C MET A 26 7.15 10.01 -1.41
N ASP A 27 8.00 10.50 -0.53
CA ASP A 27 7.68 11.59 0.41
C ASP A 27 7.44 12.95 -0.26
N ARG A 28 7.82 13.08 -1.54
CA ARG A 28 7.67 14.30 -2.34
C ARG A 28 6.43 14.26 -3.24
N TYR A 29 5.77 13.12 -3.31
CA TYR A 29 4.64 12.91 -4.21
C TYR A 29 3.31 13.12 -3.51
N TYR A 30 2.41 13.82 -4.20
CA TYR A 30 1.03 13.99 -3.80
C TYR A 30 0.13 13.31 -4.84
N LYS A 31 -0.75 12.43 -4.39
CA LYS A 31 -1.71 11.76 -5.26
C LYS A 31 -2.79 12.76 -5.70
N THR A 32 -3.05 12.83 -6.99
CA THR A 32 -4.16 13.63 -7.53
C THR A 32 -5.49 12.93 -7.25
N VAL A 33 -6.53 13.71 -6.97
CA VAL A 33 -7.91 13.20 -6.82
C VAL A 33 -8.72 13.33 -8.12
N ASN A 34 -8.05 13.62 -9.23
CA ASN A 34 -8.62 13.75 -10.58
C ASN A 34 -9.73 14.79 -10.68
N ILE A 35 -9.72 15.83 -9.83
CA ILE A 35 -10.66 16.95 -9.85
C ILE A 35 -9.88 18.23 -10.15
N TYR A 36 -10.18 18.84 -11.28
CA TYR A 36 -9.52 20.06 -11.75
C TYR A 36 -10.53 21.17 -11.99
N LYS A 37 -10.15 22.39 -11.60
CA LYS A 37 -10.92 23.60 -11.86
C LYS A 37 -10.03 24.58 -12.61
N PHE A 38 -10.38 24.87 -13.85
CA PHE A 38 -9.66 25.84 -14.68
C PHE A 38 -10.48 27.12 -14.85
N SER A 39 -9.79 28.25 -14.96
CA SER A 39 -10.43 29.50 -15.41
C SER A 39 -10.87 29.35 -16.87
N LYS A 40 -11.86 30.15 -17.27
CA LYS A 40 -12.32 30.21 -18.66
C LYS A 40 -11.19 30.63 -19.61
N GLU A 41 -10.35 31.55 -19.15
CA GLU A 41 -9.21 32.06 -19.89
C GLU A 41 -8.15 30.97 -20.11
N PHE A 42 -7.70 30.31 -19.05
CA PHE A 42 -6.77 29.20 -19.13
C PHE A 42 -7.30 28.06 -20.00
N SER A 43 -8.58 27.68 -19.82
CA SER A 43 -9.18 26.63 -20.61
C SER A 43 -9.19 26.94 -22.10
N ARG A 44 -9.55 28.18 -22.47
CA ARG A 44 -9.66 28.60 -23.87
C ARG A 44 -8.29 28.81 -24.55
N ASN A 45 -7.38 29.43 -23.83
CA ASN A 45 -6.14 29.93 -24.43
C ASN A 45 -4.96 28.93 -24.28
N VAL A 46 -5.03 28.04 -23.29
CA VAL A 46 -3.94 27.10 -22.99
C VAL A 46 -4.42 25.66 -23.08
N TYR A 47 -5.31 25.21 -22.16
CA TYR A 47 -5.62 23.81 -22.02
C TYR A 47 -6.24 23.19 -23.29
N VAL A 48 -7.25 23.80 -23.86
CA VAL A 48 -7.95 23.23 -25.05
C VAL A 48 -7.05 23.21 -26.30
N PRO A 49 -6.25 24.25 -26.60
CA PRO A 49 -5.28 24.19 -27.70
C PRO A 49 -4.24 23.07 -27.50
N PHE A 50 -3.66 22.94 -26.31
CA PHE A 50 -2.71 21.86 -26.01
C PHE A 50 -3.35 20.48 -26.09
N LEU A 51 -4.57 20.29 -25.57
CA LEU A 51 -5.30 19.03 -25.65
C LEU A 51 -5.52 18.62 -27.11
N LYS A 52 -5.97 19.55 -27.97
CA LYS A 52 -6.18 19.29 -29.40
C LYS A 52 -4.88 18.92 -30.11
N ALA A 53 -3.83 19.67 -29.88
CA ALA A 53 -2.53 19.39 -30.47
C ALA A 53 -1.97 18.04 -30.02
N TYR A 54 -2.09 17.74 -28.75
CA TYR A 54 -1.65 16.47 -28.15
C TYR A 54 -2.41 15.28 -28.76
N SER A 55 -3.73 15.36 -28.80
CA SER A 55 -4.61 14.32 -29.38
C SER A 55 -4.31 14.10 -30.88
N GLN A 56 -4.11 15.15 -31.65
CA GLN A 56 -3.73 15.06 -33.07
C GLN A 56 -2.36 14.43 -33.29
N ALA A 57 -1.40 14.68 -32.40
CA ALA A 57 -0.02 14.21 -32.54
C ALA A 57 0.18 12.78 -32.01
N LEU A 58 -0.46 12.41 -30.90
CA LEU A 58 -0.19 11.20 -30.13
C LEU A 58 -1.41 10.27 -29.98
N GLY A 59 -2.59 10.68 -30.47
CA GLY A 59 -3.85 9.95 -30.36
C GLY A 59 -4.57 10.18 -29.04
N ASP A 60 -5.69 9.46 -28.85
CA ASP A 60 -6.63 9.69 -27.75
C ASP A 60 -6.55 8.64 -26.62
N ASN A 61 -5.52 7.80 -26.62
CA ASN A 61 -5.35 6.69 -25.66
C ASN A 61 -4.54 7.04 -24.41
N GLU A 62 -4.26 8.31 -24.17
CA GLU A 62 -3.53 8.80 -23.03
C GLU A 62 -4.43 9.52 -22.03
N TYR A 63 -4.04 9.51 -20.77
CA TYR A 63 -4.73 10.28 -19.74
C TYR A 63 -4.56 11.79 -19.97
N TYR A 64 -5.61 12.56 -19.74
CA TYR A 64 -5.60 14.02 -19.93
C TYR A 64 -4.57 14.76 -19.05
N GLU A 65 -4.12 14.17 -17.95
CA GLU A 65 -3.02 14.68 -17.13
C GLU A 65 -1.69 14.75 -17.88
N GLN A 66 -1.51 13.97 -18.95
CA GLN A 66 -0.34 14.10 -19.81
C GLN A 66 -0.30 15.46 -20.52
N VAL A 67 -1.46 16.02 -20.85
CA VAL A 67 -1.56 17.38 -21.39
C VAL A 67 -1.16 18.40 -20.34
N LEU A 68 -1.65 18.27 -19.11
CA LEU A 68 -1.27 19.13 -17.99
C LEU A 68 0.24 19.07 -17.73
N ARG A 69 0.82 17.88 -17.83
CA ARG A 69 2.27 17.70 -17.71
C ARG A 69 3.03 18.47 -18.80
N VAL A 70 2.58 18.45 -20.04
CA VAL A 70 3.22 19.21 -21.12
C VAL A 70 3.08 20.71 -20.85
N ILE A 71 1.91 21.17 -20.43
CA ILE A 71 1.68 22.58 -20.10
C ILE A 71 2.64 23.05 -19.00
N THR A 72 2.79 22.31 -17.91
CA THR A 72 3.71 22.67 -16.82
C THR A 72 5.20 22.69 -17.23
N MET A 73 5.55 22.06 -18.36
CA MET A 73 6.92 22.06 -18.88
C MET A 73 7.23 23.21 -19.84
N VAL A 74 6.22 23.75 -20.53
CA VAL A 74 6.43 24.67 -21.65
C VAL A 74 5.72 26.03 -21.51
N ASP A 75 4.76 26.11 -20.59
CA ASP A 75 3.98 27.33 -20.34
C ASP A 75 4.35 27.93 -18.99
N THR A 76 4.20 29.23 -18.85
CA THR A 76 4.37 29.95 -17.59
C THR A 76 3.11 29.96 -16.74
N SER A 77 2.05 29.27 -17.19
CA SER A 77 0.78 29.18 -16.46
C SER A 77 0.96 28.36 -15.18
N GLU A 78 0.58 28.93 -14.06
CA GLU A 78 0.63 28.30 -12.77
C GLU A 78 -0.61 27.45 -12.55
N ILE A 79 -0.42 26.18 -12.15
CA ILE A 79 -1.48 25.27 -11.73
C ILE A 79 -1.28 25.00 -10.24
N LEU A 80 -2.22 25.50 -9.43
CA LEU A 80 -2.16 25.34 -7.97
C LEU A 80 -2.83 24.05 -7.53
N ALA A 81 -2.23 23.39 -6.56
CA ALA A 81 -2.83 22.26 -5.88
C ALA A 81 -3.65 22.75 -4.68
N LYS A 82 -4.83 22.14 -4.47
CA LYS A 82 -5.57 22.29 -3.24
C LYS A 82 -5.46 21.01 -2.44
N ARG A 83 -4.77 21.07 -1.31
CA ARG A 83 -4.65 19.92 -0.41
C ARG A 83 -5.99 19.58 0.22
N LEU A 84 -6.29 18.29 0.32
CA LEU A 84 -7.42 17.79 1.09
C LEU A 84 -7.02 17.77 2.57
N THR A 85 -7.82 18.43 3.42
CA THR A 85 -7.61 18.51 4.86
C THR A 85 -8.84 17.95 5.57
N GLY A 86 -8.82 16.64 5.85
CA GLY A 86 -9.92 15.96 6.56
C GLY A 86 -11.09 15.48 5.69
N GLN A 87 -11.10 15.77 4.40
CA GLN A 87 -12.09 15.19 3.49
C GLN A 87 -11.75 13.73 3.20
N LYS A 88 -12.76 12.87 3.20
CA LYS A 88 -12.62 11.49 2.77
C LYS A 88 -12.64 11.43 1.24
N TRP A 89 -11.66 10.73 0.68
CA TRP A 89 -11.58 10.46 -0.74
C TRP A 89 -10.99 9.07 -0.96
N TYR A 90 -11.46 8.36 -1.97
CA TYR A 90 -10.91 7.09 -2.38
C TYR A 90 -11.11 6.87 -3.88
N GLU A 91 -10.11 6.36 -4.59
CA GLU A 91 -10.17 6.00 -6.01
C GLU A 91 -10.56 4.54 -6.13
N ILE A 92 -11.55 4.23 -6.94
CA ILE A 92 -12.07 2.87 -7.12
C ILE A 92 -11.68 2.41 -8.52
N ASP A 93 -10.69 1.54 -8.61
CA ASP A 93 -10.21 0.96 -9.86
C ASP A 93 -10.64 -0.52 -9.99
N ASP A 94 -10.86 -1.21 -8.87
CA ASP A 94 -11.26 -2.61 -8.84
C ASP A 94 -12.21 -2.94 -7.67
N LEU A 95 -12.58 -4.23 -7.54
CA LEU A 95 -13.49 -4.70 -6.48
C LEU A 95 -12.91 -4.57 -5.07
N GLN A 96 -11.57 -4.64 -4.93
CA GLN A 96 -10.93 -4.44 -3.63
C GLN A 96 -11.03 -2.98 -3.20
N ASP A 97 -10.85 -2.07 -4.14
CA ASP A 97 -11.01 -0.64 -3.89
C ASP A 97 -12.45 -0.29 -3.52
N LEU A 98 -13.43 -0.92 -4.18
CA LEU A 98 -14.84 -0.76 -3.84
C LEU A 98 -15.13 -1.20 -2.40
N ASP A 99 -14.65 -2.37 -1.99
CA ASP A 99 -14.80 -2.91 -0.63
C ASP A 99 -14.17 -1.97 0.43
N ILE A 100 -13.00 -1.39 0.14
CA ILE A 100 -12.37 -0.38 1.01
C ILE A 100 -13.23 0.88 1.08
N ALA A 101 -13.69 1.38 -0.07
CA ALA A 101 -14.51 2.58 -0.15
C ALA A 101 -15.84 2.38 0.62
N GLU A 102 -16.52 1.27 0.47
CA GLU A 102 -17.73 0.93 1.22
C GLU A 102 -17.49 1.00 2.73
N SER A 103 -16.37 0.47 3.21
CA SER A 103 -16.01 0.53 4.64
C SER A 103 -15.71 1.96 5.10
N MET A 104 -15.04 2.77 4.26
CA MET A 104 -14.69 4.16 4.58
C MET A 104 -15.89 5.09 4.61
N PHE A 105 -16.84 4.88 3.71
CA PHE A 105 -18.01 5.75 3.51
C PHE A 105 -19.28 5.19 4.16
N ALA A 106 -19.22 4.04 4.83
CA ALA A 106 -20.36 3.46 5.53
C ALA A 106 -21.00 4.47 6.49
N VAL A 107 -22.33 4.55 6.44
CA VAL A 107 -23.12 5.36 7.35
C VAL A 107 -23.51 4.51 8.55
N GLY A 108 -23.18 4.98 9.75
CA GLY A 108 -23.41 4.26 10.99
C GLY A 108 -22.24 3.40 11.41
N GLU A 109 -21.92 3.47 12.70
CA GLU A 109 -20.74 2.80 13.28
C GLU A 109 -20.87 1.28 13.24
N GLU A 110 -22.05 0.73 13.45
CA GLU A 110 -22.32 -0.70 13.42
C GLU A 110 -22.05 -1.30 12.02
N VAL A 111 -22.56 -0.65 10.97
CA VAL A 111 -22.32 -1.07 9.58
C VAL A 111 -20.85 -1.02 9.25
N ARG A 112 -20.19 0.07 9.60
CA ARG A 112 -18.74 0.24 9.38
C ARG A 112 -17.93 -0.84 10.11
N THR A 113 -18.22 -1.08 11.38
CA THR A 113 -17.55 -2.09 12.21
C THR A 113 -17.69 -3.48 11.59
N ARG A 114 -18.89 -3.85 11.14
CA ARG A 114 -19.15 -5.12 10.48
C ARG A 114 -18.34 -5.26 9.18
N LEU A 115 -18.32 -4.25 8.32
CA LEU A 115 -17.56 -4.26 7.07
C LEU A 115 -16.05 -4.37 7.31
N VAL A 116 -15.51 -3.61 8.28
CA VAL A 116 -14.09 -3.68 8.64
C VAL A 116 -13.75 -5.04 9.25
N ALA A 117 -14.58 -5.59 10.14
CA ALA A 117 -14.36 -6.88 10.77
C ALA A 117 -14.36 -8.04 9.76
N SER A 118 -15.17 -7.96 8.71
CA SER A 118 -15.24 -9.00 7.66
C SER A 118 -13.98 -9.13 6.82
N ARG A 119 -13.09 -8.13 6.86
CA ARG A 119 -11.86 -8.11 6.05
C ARG A 119 -10.74 -9.01 6.56
N TYR A 120 -10.74 -9.40 7.83
CA TYR A 120 -9.71 -10.25 8.44
C TYR A 120 -8.27 -9.74 8.20
N GLY A 121 -8.01 -8.46 8.45
CA GLY A 121 -6.69 -7.87 8.32
C GLY A 121 -6.65 -6.66 7.40
N GLY A 122 -5.43 -6.20 7.11
CA GLY A 122 -5.24 -4.98 6.31
C GLY A 122 -5.68 -3.70 7.02
N TYR A 123 -5.79 -3.73 8.35
CA TYR A 123 -6.27 -2.60 9.18
C TYR A 123 -5.32 -1.41 9.18
N TRP A 124 -4.09 -1.60 8.77
CA TRP A 124 -3.12 -0.52 8.52
C TRP A 124 -3.60 0.51 7.46
N ARG A 125 -4.58 0.15 6.64
CA ARG A 125 -5.24 1.08 5.71
C ARG A 125 -6.20 2.07 6.39
N TYR A 126 -6.47 1.86 7.67
CA TYR A 126 -7.39 2.66 8.47
C TYR A 126 -6.63 3.32 9.63
N PRO A 127 -5.85 4.39 9.40
CA PRO A 127 -4.89 4.94 10.37
C PRO A 127 -5.52 5.43 11.68
N HIS A 128 -6.85 5.64 11.68
CA HIS A 128 -7.59 6.05 12.88
C HIS A 128 -8.35 4.91 13.56
N LEU A 129 -8.20 3.68 13.05
CA LEU A 129 -8.79 2.50 13.66
C LEU A 129 -7.91 2.05 14.82
N VAL A 130 -8.52 1.86 15.98
CA VAL A 130 -7.87 1.20 17.12
C VAL A 130 -8.18 -0.29 17.03
N ASP A 131 -7.16 -1.10 16.74
CA ASP A 131 -7.28 -2.53 16.53
C ASP A 131 -7.10 -3.29 17.85
N PHE A 132 -8.16 -3.95 18.31
CA PHE A 132 -8.16 -4.89 19.44
C PHE A 132 -8.28 -6.35 19.01
N CYS A 133 -8.30 -6.63 17.71
CA CYS A 133 -8.49 -7.97 17.17
C CYS A 133 -7.16 -8.73 17.06
N TYR A 134 -6.13 -8.07 16.58
CA TYR A 134 -4.82 -8.70 16.38
C TYR A 134 -3.82 -8.26 17.44
N LEU A 135 -3.35 -9.25 18.21
CA LEU A 135 -2.32 -9.06 19.23
C LEU A 135 -0.93 -9.04 18.58
N VAL A 136 -0.56 -7.91 17.99
CA VAL A 136 0.78 -7.71 17.45
C VAL A 136 1.70 -7.12 18.51
N ASN A 137 2.95 -7.54 18.52
CA ASN A 137 3.97 -6.94 19.38
C ASN A 137 4.42 -5.60 18.75
N PRO A 138 4.13 -4.43 19.36
CA PRO A 138 4.48 -3.13 18.78
C PRO A 138 6.00 -2.85 18.80
N PHE A 139 6.78 -3.67 19.52
CA PHE A 139 8.24 -3.56 19.64
C PHE A 139 8.99 -4.56 18.75
N TYR A 140 8.28 -5.28 17.89
CA TYR A 140 8.85 -6.26 16.99
C TYR A 140 8.35 -6.01 15.54
N PRO A 141 9.23 -6.17 14.55
CA PRO A 141 10.64 -6.55 14.63
C PRO A 141 11.55 -5.39 15.09
N PRO A 142 12.66 -5.66 15.80
CA PRO A 142 13.62 -4.63 16.14
C PRO A 142 14.33 -4.07 14.89
N GLU A 143 14.86 -2.85 14.98
CA GLU A 143 15.46 -2.12 13.85
C GLU A 143 16.54 -2.95 13.13
N ARG A 144 17.43 -3.59 13.88
CA ARG A 144 18.46 -4.45 13.30
C ARG A 144 17.90 -5.57 12.42
N LEU A 145 16.81 -6.22 12.85
CA LEU A 145 16.16 -7.26 12.05
C LEU A 145 15.52 -6.67 10.79
N MET A 146 14.90 -5.49 10.89
CA MET A 146 14.35 -4.80 9.73
C MET A 146 15.43 -4.47 8.71
N ASP A 147 16.59 -4.01 9.15
CA ASP A 147 17.70 -3.67 8.25
C ASP A 147 18.31 -4.92 7.60
N GLU A 148 18.43 -6.02 8.34
CA GLU A 148 18.86 -7.31 7.79
C GLU A 148 17.88 -7.84 6.75
N MET A 149 16.57 -7.76 7.00
CA MET A 149 15.54 -8.14 6.05
C MET A 149 15.58 -7.27 4.78
N LYS A 150 15.73 -5.95 4.92
CA LYS A 150 15.88 -5.04 3.78
C LYS A 150 17.12 -5.37 2.94
N ALA A 151 18.26 -5.60 3.59
CA ALA A 151 19.52 -5.95 2.91
C ALA A 151 19.44 -7.29 2.17
N SER A 152 18.65 -8.24 2.67
CA SER A 152 18.50 -9.58 2.10
C SER A 152 17.20 -9.76 1.30
N PHE A 153 16.42 -8.69 1.08
CA PHE A 153 15.05 -8.77 0.55
C PHE A 153 14.98 -9.51 -0.77
N GLU A 154 15.87 -9.22 -1.73
CA GLU A 154 15.89 -9.89 -3.04
C GLU A 154 16.05 -11.42 -2.88
N THR A 155 16.98 -11.87 -2.04
CA THR A 155 17.18 -13.29 -1.76
C THR A 155 15.94 -13.91 -1.09
N LEU A 156 15.36 -13.21 -0.12
CA LEU A 156 14.20 -13.71 0.64
C LEU A 156 12.96 -13.90 -0.24
N VAL A 157 12.76 -13.09 -1.28
CA VAL A 157 11.57 -13.17 -2.14
C VAL A 157 11.80 -14.00 -3.41
N THR A 158 13.05 -14.28 -3.81
CA THR A 158 13.35 -15.00 -5.04
C THR A 158 13.78 -16.45 -4.80
N GLN A 159 14.14 -16.81 -3.57
CA GLN A 159 14.61 -18.14 -3.20
C GLN A 159 13.59 -18.90 -2.34
N TYR A 160 13.62 -20.23 -2.44
CA TYR A 160 12.83 -21.06 -1.54
C TYR A 160 13.34 -20.93 -0.09
N PRO A 161 12.44 -20.87 0.90
CA PRO A 161 12.83 -20.86 2.29
C PRO A 161 13.47 -22.20 2.70
N SER A 162 14.22 -22.18 3.80
CA SER A 162 14.72 -23.39 4.43
C SER A 162 13.58 -24.31 4.87
N GLY A 163 13.78 -25.61 4.69
CA GLY A 163 12.79 -26.61 5.13
C GLY A 163 12.67 -26.72 6.65
N MET A 164 11.61 -27.39 7.12
CA MET A 164 11.27 -27.57 8.52
C MET A 164 12.43 -28.08 9.38
N ARG A 165 13.21 -29.05 8.84
CA ARG A 165 14.36 -29.58 9.56
C ARG A 165 15.39 -28.51 9.94
N VAL A 166 15.71 -27.59 9.03
CA VAL A 166 16.68 -26.51 9.28
C VAL A 166 16.09 -25.50 10.27
N ASN A 167 14.82 -25.15 10.13
CA ASN A 167 14.14 -24.21 11.02
C ASN A 167 14.08 -24.77 12.46
N SER A 168 13.73 -26.06 12.62
CA SER A 168 13.75 -26.74 13.92
C SER A 168 15.15 -26.80 14.55
N LEU A 169 16.18 -27.05 13.71
CA LEU A 169 17.58 -27.04 14.20
C LEU A 169 18.00 -25.66 14.72
N LEU A 170 17.67 -24.60 14.00
CA LEU A 170 17.99 -23.22 14.41
C LEU A 170 17.24 -22.82 15.68
N ALA A 171 15.96 -23.17 15.76
CA ALA A 171 15.16 -22.92 16.95
C ALA A 171 15.69 -23.70 18.17
N ALA A 172 15.98 -24.98 18.00
CA ALA A 172 16.56 -25.84 19.05
C ALA A 172 17.88 -25.28 19.58
N LYS A 173 18.76 -24.83 18.67
CA LYS A 173 20.00 -24.16 19.04
C LYS A 173 19.78 -22.89 19.86
N ASN A 174 18.79 -22.09 19.47
CA ASN A 174 18.45 -20.84 20.18
C ASN A 174 17.88 -21.11 21.58
N PHE A 175 17.07 -22.17 21.73
CA PHE A 175 16.46 -22.55 23.02
C PHE A 175 17.29 -23.50 23.87
N GLY A 176 18.40 -23.99 23.35
CA GLY A 176 19.29 -24.92 24.10
C GLY A 176 18.67 -26.30 24.32
N VAL A 177 17.83 -26.79 23.40
CA VAL A 177 17.16 -28.09 23.46
C VAL A 177 17.53 -28.98 22.27
N SER A 178 17.18 -30.28 22.32
CA SER A 178 17.35 -31.16 21.16
C SER A 178 16.40 -30.77 20.02
N GLN A 179 16.86 -30.92 18.78
CA GLN A 179 16.05 -30.68 17.58
C GLN A 179 14.76 -31.51 17.56
N ASP A 180 14.81 -32.73 18.14
CA ASP A 180 13.67 -33.65 18.18
C ASP A 180 12.54 -33.17 19.10
N HIS A 181 12.81 -32.16 19.93
CA HIS A 181 11.83 -31.54 20.83
C HIS A 181 11.27 -30.23 20.31
N VAL A 182 11.58 -29.85 19.06
CA VAL A 182 11.14 -28.55 18.48
C VAL A 182 10.45 -28.75 17.15
N VAL A 183 9.23 -28.25 17.06
CA VAL A 183 8.47 -28.16 15.82
C VAL A 183 8.24 -26.68 15.52
N VAL A 184 8.52 -26.27 14.27
CA VAL A 184 8.28 -24.93 13.78
C VAL A 184 7.21 -24.96 12.71
N GLY A 185 6.19 -24.12 12.83
CA GLY A 185 5.08 -24.01 11.87
C GLY A 185 4.74 -22.56 11.49
N ASN A 186 3.85 -22.39 10.56
CA ASN A 186 3.34 -21.09 10.11
C ASN A 186 2.23 -20.56 11.05
N GLY A 187 2.62 -20.36 12.31
CA GLY A 187 1.73 -19.91 13.36
C GLY A 187 1.05 -21.03 14.13
N ALA A 188 0.43 -20.66 15.25
CA ALA A 188 -0.17 -21.61 16.20
C ALA A 188 -1.30 -22.45 15.58
N ALA A 189 -2.06 -21.89 14.64
CA ALA A 189 -3.20 -22.61 14.03
C ALA A 189 -2.76 -23.86 13.25
N GLU A 190 -1.65 -23.83 12.54
CA GLU A 190 -1.09 -25.00 11.86
C GLU A 190 -0.67 -26.07 12.86
N LEU A 191 0.04 -25.69 13.91
CA LEU A 191 0.51 -26.62 14.94
C LEU A 191 -0.64 -27.24 15.73
N ILE A 192 -1.65 -26.45 16.10
CA ILE A 192 -2.87 -26.94 16.75
C ILE A 192 -3.58 -27.94 15.85
N LYS A 193 -3.78 -27.61 14.58
CA LYS A 193 -4.40 -28.50 13.61
C LYS A 193 -3.63 -29.83 13.49
N ALA A 194 -2.30 -29.77 13.36
CA ALA A 194 -1.47 -30.96 13.25
C ALA A 194 -1.57 -31.87 14.48
N LEU A 195 -1.69 -31.31 15.69
CA LEU A 195 -1.89 -32.06 16.92
C LEU A 195 -3.26 -32.78 16.94
N PHE A 196 -4.32 -32.13 16.49
CA PHE A 196 -5.66 -32.73 16.49
C PHE A 196 -5.87 -33.75 15.37
N GLU A 197 -5.19 -33.59 14.24
CA GLU A 197 -5.28 -34.54 13.11
C GLU A 197 -4.40 -35.78 13.29
N ASN A 198 -3.46 -35.78 14.25
CA ASN A 198 -2.60 -36.91 14.58
C ASN A 198 -2.78 -37.32 16.05
N PRO A 199 -3.92 -37.92 16.40
CA PRO A 199 -4.22 -38.29 17.79
C PRO A 199 -3.23 -39.33 18.37
N ASP A 200 -2.51 -40.07 17.53
CA ASP A 200 -1.47 -41.03 17.98
C ASP A 200 -0.15 -40.30 18.34
N ALA A 201 0.00 -39.02 17.99
CA ALA A 201 1.06 -38.14 18.49
C ALA A 201 0.73 -37.59 19.90
N ALA A 202 -0.42 -37.93 20.47
CA ALA A 202 -0.81 -37.57 21.79
C ALA A 202 -0.03 -38.43 22.80
N VAL A 203 1.05 -37.81 23.25
CA VAL A 203 1.53 -37.86 24.62
C VAL A 203 1.44 -39.26 25.27
N GLU A 204 2.43 -40.06 25.03
CA GLU A 204 2.95 -40.90 26.10
C GLU A 204 3.59 -39.92 27.12
N GLY A 205 2.79 -39.48 28.07
CA GLY A 205 3.27 -38.72 29.20
C GLY A 205 4.18 -39.60 30.07
N PRO A 206 5.04 -38.94 30.86
CA PRO A 206 5.95 -39.64 31.77
C PRO A 206 5.20 -40.44 32.82
#